data_cc6bc653fc576b1148f2873386b3907f
#
_entry.id   cc6bc653fc576b1148f2873386b3907f
#
_cell.length_a   1.000
_cell.length_b   1.000
_cell.length_c   1.000
_cell.angle_alpha   90.00
_cell.angle_beta   90.00
_cell.angle_gamma   90.00
#
_symmetry.space_group_name_H-M   'P 1'
#
loop_
_entity.id
_entity.type
_entity.pdbx_description
1 polymer ?
#
loop_
_entity_poly.entity_id
_entity_poly.type
_entity_poly.pdbx_seq_one_letter_code
_entity_poly.pdbx_strand_id
1 'polypeptide(L)'
;MKRLIALLVILALVGVGAANAYDWWNYNLNTPVSSTKQAVIVHVQPGELPADVADDLQSKNLIRSKDVFEWYVRLTGIGSRIQAGAFVLSPSMSLVQIANALENGNTDQLVVFIPEGFPLKFQANYVDKAWPGMGAPYLAAAADPSWSAKYDFLGSRPANANPPLEGYLFPDTYLVDPNAGVNGLIGQQLDQFGKVMTPDLLAQIAQATPARPAETIESIVILASMVEREANRDPDRGNVCSVYYNRLARGIPLGVDATLLYGLGRLTPEPTYPELQMNTPWNTRKHAGLPPGPISNPGKAALLACVNPPKTAYLFYFTDRNGTTHFETNQQDFDRDIQKYGVSGS
;
A
#
# COMPACT_ATOMS: atom_id res chain seq x y z
N MET A 1 21.88 44.89 -53.76
CA MET A 1 21.88 45.13 -52.30
C MET A 1 20.62 44.63 -51.57
N LYS A 2 19.41 45.08 -51.90
CA LYS A 2 18.18 44.67 -51.17
C LYS A 2 17.94 43.15 -51.08
N ARG A 3 18.20 42.38 -52.17
CA ARG A 3 18.06 40.92 -52.19
C ARG A 3 19.12 40.22 -51.33
N LEU A 4 20.34 40.72 -51.23
CA LEU A 4 21.37 40.18 -50.37
C LEU A 4 21.08 40.40 -48.89
N ILE A 5 20.59 41.58 -48.55
CA ILE A 5 20.15 41.90 -47.19
C ILE A 5 18.98 41.00 -46.76
N ALA A 6 17.99 40.80 -47.64
CA ALA A 6 16.85 39.89 -47.36
C ALA A 6 17.33 38.45 -47.14
N LEU A 7 18.29 37.95 -47.93
CA LEU A 7 18.88 36.62 -47.76
C LEU A 7 19.59 36.49 -46.41
N LEU A 8 20.41 37.49 -46.03
CA LEU A 8 21.11 37.49 -44.74
C LEU A 8 20.13 37.55 -43.56
N VAL A 9 19.04 38.31 -43.65
CA VAL A 9 18.00 38.33 -42.64
C VAL A 9 17.29 36.97 -42.50
N ILE A 10 16.98 36.33 -43.63
CA ILE A 10 16.36 34.99 -43.60
C ILE A 10 17.33 33.99 -42.97
N LEU A 11 18.60 33.98 -43.35
CA LEU A 11 19.61 33.10 -42.76
C LEU A 11 19.80 33.35 -41.25
N ALA A 12 19.76 34.62 -40.81
CA ALA A 12 19.82 34.96 -39.39
C ALA A 12 18.57 34.44 -38.64
N LEU A 13 17.38 34.61 -39.21
CA LEU A 13 16.12 34.11 -38.60
C LEU A 13 16.12 32.59 -38.54
N VAL A 14 16.58 31.89 -39.58
CA VAL A 14 16.71 30.43 -39.59
C VAL A 14 17.76 29.99 -38.56
N GLY A 15 18.87 30.68 -38.43
CA GLY A 15 19.92 30.42 -37.44
C GLY A 15 19.41 30.57 -36.00
N VAL A 16 18.66 31.66 -35.71
CA VAL A 16 18.01 31.86 -34.41
C VAL A 16 16.96 30.80 -34.13
N GLY A 17 16.13 30.46 -35.15
CA GLY A 17 15.14 29.38 -35.01
C GLY A 17 15.78 28.02 -34.72
N ALA A 18 16.86 27.68 -35.42
CA ALA A 18 17.62 26.44 -35.18
C ALA A 18 18.28 26.39 -33.80
N ALA A 19 18.86 27.52 -33.34
CA ALA A 19 19.41 27.60 -32.00
C ALA A 19 18.36 27.39 -30.90
N ASN A 20 17.22 28.07 -31.01
CA ASN A 20 16.09 27.89 -30.05
C ASN A 20 15.55 26.46 -30.06
N ALA A 21 15.44 25.83 -31.23
CA ALA A 21 15.00 24.45 -31.36
C ALA A 21 16.00 23.48 -30.72
N TYR A 22 17.29 23.72 -30.89
CA TYR A 22 18.37 22.95 -30.28
C TYR A 22 18.35 23.09 -28.75
N ASP A 23 18.22 24.32 -28.23
CA ASP A 23 18.16 24.59 -26.80
C ASP A 23 16.92 23.95 -26.16
N TRP A 24 15.75 24.05 -26.82
CA TRP A 24 14.50 23.38 -26.38
C TRP A 24 14.66 21.87 -26.36
N TRP A 25 15.25 21.29 -27.39
CA TRP A 25 15.51 19.84 -27.47
C TRP A 25 16.45 19.40 -26.35
N ASN A 26 17.57 20.07 -26.18
CA ASN A 26 18.56 19.79 -25.14
C ASN A 26 17.97 19.92 -23.71
N TYR A 27 17.17 20.95 -23.51
CA TYR A 27 16.46 21.14 -22.23
C TYR A 27 15.56 19.98 -21.90
N ASN A 28 14.76 19.51 -22.85
CA ASN A 28 13.84 18.36 -22.61
C ASN A 28 14.60 17.05 -22.41
N LEU A 29 15.73 16.84 -23.07
CA LEU A 29 16.53 15.62 -22.91
C LEU A 29 17.27 15.56 -21.56
N ASN A 30 17.87 16.66 -21.13
CA ASN A 30 18.88 16.63 -20.08
C ASN A 30 18.41 17.23 -18.75
N THR A 31 17.34 18.02 -18.74
CA THR A 31 16.83 18.63 -17.51
C THR A 31 15.74 17.78 -16.90
N PRO A 32 15.92 17.27 -15.67
CA PRO A 32 14.90 16.53 -14.93
C PRO A 32 13.59 17.32 -14.75
N VAL A 33 12.44 16.66 -14.67
CA VAL A 33 11.14 17.30 -14.43
C VAL A 33 11.11 17.97 -13.06
N SER A 34 11.72 17.34 -12.06
CA SER A 34 11.78 17.81 -10.66
C SER A 34 13.14 17.45 -10.06
N SER A 35 13.54 18.14 -8.99
CA SER A 35 14.68 17.74 -8.16
C SER A 35 14.31 16.69 -7.10
N THR A 36 13.03 16.37 -6.96
CA THR A 36 12.52 15.43 -5.95
C THR A 36 12.90 13.99 -6.32
N LYS A 37 13.64 13.34 -5.44
CA LYS A 37 13.99 11.91 -5.56
C LYS A 37 12.84 11.06 -5.06
N GLN A 38 11.76 10.98 -5.84
CA GLN A 38 10.63 10.11 -5.58
C GLN A 38 10.70 8.92 -6.53
N ALA A 39 10.61 7.70 -5.99
CA ALA A 39 10.51 6.49 -6.80
C ALA A 39 9.11 6.40 -7.42
N VAL A 40 9.04 6.22 -8.72
CA VAL A 40 7.82 6.01 -9.51
C VAL A 40 7.97 4.73 -10.30
N ILE A 41 7.02 3.80 -10.14
CA ILE A 41 7.05 2.52 -10.83
C ILE A 41 6.35 2.65 -12.18
N VAL A 42 7.05 2.22 -13.22
CA VAL A 42 6.57 2.14 -14.60
C VAL A 42 6.59 0.67 -15.03
N HIS A 43 5.46 0.17 -15.49
CA HIS A 43 5.33 -1.19 -16.01
C HIS A 43 5.30 -1.16 -17.53
N VAL A 44 6.30 -1.75 -18.15
CA VAL A 44 6.33 -1.94 -19.61
C VAL A 44 5.87 -3.37 -19.92
N GLN A 45 4.79 -3.50 -20.69
CA GLN A 45 4.24 -4.80 -21.08
C GLN A 45 5.08 -5.44 -22.19
N PRO A 46 5.13 -6.79 -22.29
CA PRO A 46 5.75 -7.45 -23.43
C PRO A 46 5.10 -7.01 -24.73
N GLY A 47 5.89 -6.42 -25.65
CA GLY A 47 5.43 -5.93 -26.95
C GLY A 47 4.76 -4.55 -26.92
N GLU A 48 4.81 -3.83 -25.83
CA GLU A 48 4.32 -2.45 -25.72
C GLU A 48 5.09 -1.52 -26.65
N LEU A 49 4.38 -0.61 -27.32
CA LEU A 49 5.01 0.32 -28.26
C LEU A 49 5.71 1.47 -27.52
N PRO A 50 6.83 2.00 -28.04
CA PRO A 50 7.50 3.16 -27.44
C PRO A 50 6.60 4.39 -27.26
N ALA A 51 5.56 4.55 -28.07
CA ALA A 51 4.56 5.61 -27.93
C ALA A 51 3.70 5.44 -26.67
N ASP A 52 3.25 4.21 -26.38
CA ASP A 52 2.45 3.91 -25.19
C ASP A 52 3.28 4.10 -23.91
N VAL A 53 4.55 3.66 -23.95
CA VAL A 53 5.51 3.93 -22.88
C VAL A 53 5.71 5.43 -22.66
N ALA A 54 5.82 6.22 -23.74
CA ALA A 54 5.98 7.67 -23.67
C ALA A 54 4.76 8.36 -23.04
N ASP A 55 3.54 7.89 -23.35
CA ASP A 55 2.30 8.38 -22.76
C ASP A 55 2.26 8.08 -21.25
N ASP A 56 2.65 6.88 -20.83
CA ASP A 56 2.70 6.50 -19.41
C ASP A 56 3.75 7.33 -18.65
N LEU A 57 4.95 7.49 -19.21
CA LEU A 57 6.02 8.32 -18.61
C LEU A 57 5.59 9.78 -18.43
N GLN A 58 4.91 10.36 -19.43
CA GLN A 58 4.42 11.74 -19.34
C GLN A 58 3.27 11.87 -18.35
N SER A 59 2.33 10.92 -18.33
CA SER A 59 1.20 10.92 -17.38
C SER A 59 1.66 10.89 -15.93
N LYS A 60 2.78 10.20 -15.67
CA LYS A 60 3.43 10.07 -14.34
C LYS A 60 4.41 11.22 -14.04
N ASN A 61 4.46 12.27 -14.87
CA ASN A 61 5.39 13.39 -14.71
C ASN A 61 6.87 12.98 -14.62
N LEU A 62 7.27 11.94 -15.34
CA LEU A 62 8.65 11.48 -15.44
C LEU A 62 9.40 12.17 -16.57
N ILE A 63 8.71 12.56 -17.63
CA ILE A 63 9.22 13.31 -18.77
C ILE A 63 8.32 14.50 -19.08
N ARG A 64 8.87 15.55 -19.69
CA ARG A 64 8.12 16.77 -20.07
C ARG A 64 7.34 16.62 -21.36
N SER A 65 7.90 15.86 -22.32
CA SER A 65 7.34 15.71 -23.65
C SER A 65 7.51 14.29 -24.16
N LYS A 66 6.38 13.63 -24.43
CA LYS A 66 6.35 12.33 -25.07
C LYS A 66 6.96 12.36 -26.49
N ASP A 67 6.69 13.43 -27.24
CA ASP A 67 7.21 13.56 -28.61
C ASP A 67 8.73 13.58 -28.63
N VAL A 68 9.35 14.28 -27.67
CA VAL A 68 10.83 14.30 -27.53
C VAL A 68 11.35 12.90 -27.17
N PHE A 69 10.65 12.17 -26.29
CA PHE A 69 11.03 10.80 -25.94
C PHE A 69 10.95 9.87 -27.15
N GLU A 70 9.83 9.88 -27.87
CA GLU A 70 9.65 9.06 -29.07
C GLU A 70 10.72 9.34 -30.16
N TRP A 71 10.99 10.62 -30.43
CA TRP A 71 12.05 11.01 -31.36
C TRP A 71 13.44 10.56 -30.86
N TYR A 72 13.72 10.74 -29.57
CA TYR A 72 15.00 10.34 -29.00
C TYR A 72 15.24 8.84 -29.12
N VAL A 73 14.28 8.01 -28.67
CA VAL A 73 14.41 6.54 -28.72
C VAL A 73 14.45 6.00 -30.15
N ARG A 74 13.79 6.70 -31.10
CA ARG A 74 13.86 6.37 -32.54
C ARG A 74 15.24 6.70 -33.11
N LEU A 75 15.79 7.89 -32.85
CA LEU A 75 17.08 8.34 -33.36
C LEU A 75 18.23 7.51 -32.81
N THR A 76 18.15 7.11 -31.54
CA THR A 76 19.19 6.31 -30.86
C THR A 76 19.03 4.80 -31.06
N GLY A 77 17.90 4.37 -31.60
CA GLY A 77 17.57 2.95 -31.74
C GLY A 77 17.16 2.26 -30.44
N ILE A 78 17.07 3.00 -29.32
CA ILE A 78 16.65 2.47 -28.00
C ILE A 78 15.23 1.91 -28.06
N GLY A 79 14.34 2.51 -28.88
CA GLY A 79 12.93 2.09 -28.96
C GLY A 79 12.70 0.61 -29.24
N SER A 80 13.60 -0.04 -30.00
CA SER A 80 13.54 -1.49 -30.27
C SER A 80 14.21 -2.34 -29.19
N ARG A 81 14.82 -1.73 -28.19
CA ARG A 81 15.58 -2.38 -27.11
C ARG A 81 14.98 -2.12 -25.73
N ILE A 82 13.87 -1.36 -25.66
CA ILE A 82 13.09 -1.20 -24.41
C ILE A 82 12.69 -2.59 -23.93
N GLN A 83 13.03 -2.90 -22.68
CA GLN A 83 12.73 -4.18 -22.07
C GLN A 83 11.36 -4.16 -21.40
N ALA A 84 10.65 -5.28 -21.46
CA ALA A 84 9.43 -5.47 -20.68
C ALA A 84 9.79 -5.73 -19.21
N GLY A 85 9.00 -5.15 -18.28
CA GLY A 85 9.23 -5.33 -16.85
C GLY A 85 8.77 -4.13 -16.03
N ALA A 86 9.06 -4.18 -14.74
CA ALA A 86 8.83 -3.06 -13.83
C ALA A 86 10.11 -2.24 -13.68
N PHE A 87 10.02 -0.95 -13.92
CA PHE A 87 11.14 0.00 -13.83
C PHE A 87 10.90 0.99 -12.72
N VAL A 88 11.93 1.25 -11.95
CA VAL A 88 11.94 2.29 -10.93
C VAL A 88 12.59 3.52 -11.50
N LEU A 89 11.76 4.51 -11.75
CA LEU A 89 12.18 5.77 -12.32
C LEU A 89 11.92 6.91 -11.31
N SER A 90 12.49 8.08 -11.57
CA SER A 90 12.29 9.24 -10.69
C SER A 90 12.12 10.51 -11.52
N PRO A 91 11.27 11.45 -11.11
CA PRO A 91 11.19 12.78 -11.70
C PRO A 91 12.54 13.56 -11.66
N SER A 92 13.49 13.11 -10.84
CA SER A 92 14.85 13.65 -10.78
C SER A 92 15.82 13.06 -11.83
N MET A 93 15.37 12.09 -12.62
CA MET A 93 16.10 11.57 -13.76
C MET A 93 15.84 12.42 -15.00
N SER A 94 16.87 12.61 -15.83
CA SER A 94 16.69 13.19 -17.16
C SER A 94 16.01 12.17 -18.10
N LEU A 95 15.44 12.66 -19.21
CA LEU A 95 14.84 11.78 -20.21
C LEU A 95 15.85 10.75 -20.75
N VAL A 96 17.10 11.17 -20.95
CA VAL A 96 18.19 10.28 -21.37
C VAL A 96 18.45 9.18 -20.34
N GLN A 97 18.48 9.52 -19.06
CA GLN A 97 18.66 8.53 -17.98
C GLN A 97 17.49 7.54 -17.92
N ILE A 98 16.25 8.03 -18.10
CA ILE A 98 15.05 7.19 -18.16
C ILE A 98 15.11 6.24 -19.36
N ALA A 99 15.43 6.74 -20.56
CA ALA A 99 15.54 5.91 -21.76
C ALA A 99 16.61 4.82 -21.62
N ASN A 100 17.77 5.16 -21.05
CA ASN A 100 18.84 4.19 -20.79
C ASN A 100 18.41 3.14 -19.72
N ALA A 101 17.66 3.54 -18.70
CA ALA A 101 17.15 2.60 -17.70
C ALA A 101 16.17 1.59 -18.34
N LEU A 102 15.30 2.05 -19.26
CA LEU A 102 14.37 1.20 -19.99
C LEU A 102 15.08 0.25 -20.97
N GLU A 103 16.21 0.67 -21.57
CA GLU A 103 17.00 -0.17 -22.47
C GLU A 103 17.79 -1.24 -21.73
N ASN A 104 18.48 -0.86 -20.65
CA ASN A 104 19.42 -1.76 -19.95
C ASN A 104 18.73 -2.66 -18.94
N GLY A 105 17.44 -2.44 -18.67
CA GLY A 105 16.74 -3.04 -17.55
C GLY A 105 17.20 -2.41 -16.21
N ASN A 106 16.30 -2.35 -15.25
CA ASN A 106 16.68 -1.98 -13.88
C ASN A 106 17.02 -3.27 -13.14
N THR A 107 18.14 -3.89 -13.55
CA THR A 107 18.51 -5.27 -13.19
C THR A 107 18.90 -5.44 -11.72
N ASP A 108 19.08 -4.33 -10.99
CA ASP A 108 19.63 -4.40 -9.64
C ASP A 108 18.55 -4.29 -8.54
N GLN A 109 17.29 -4.07 -8.88
CA GLN A 109 16.21 -3.98 -7.89
C GLN A 109 14.95 -4.74 -8.33
N LEU A 110 14.39 -5.50 -7.39
CA LEU A 110 13.10 -6.17 -7.55
C LEU A 110 11.97 -5.25 -7.05
N VAL A 111 10.89 -5.20 -7.79
CA VAL A 111 9.66 -4.52 -7.37
C VAL A 111 8.75 -5.55 -6.71
N VAL A 112 8.52 -5.42 -5.40
CA VAL A 112 7.63 -6.29 -4.64
C VAL A 112 6.44 -5.48 -4.15
N PHE A 113 5.26 -5.72 -4.74
CA PHE A 113 4.00 -5.12 -4.30
C PHE A 113 3.33 -5.98 -3.24
N ILE A 114 3.07 -5.42 -2.08
CA ILE A 114 2.35 -6.05 -0.97
C ILE A 114 1.06 -5.26 -0.74
N PRO A 115 -0.11 -5.81 -1.04
CA PRO A 115 -1.38 -5.13 -0.84
C PRO A 115 -1.79 -5.06 0.63
N GLU A 116 -2.64 -4.07 0.97
CA GLU A 116 -3.24 -3.91 2.29
C GLU A 116 -4.16 -5.08 2.65
N GLY A 117 -4.30 -5.39 3.93
CA GLY A 117 -5.26 -6.34 4.46
C GLY A 117 -4.91 -7.82 4.24
N PHE A 118 -3.72 -8.14 3.73
CA PHE A 118 -3.28 -9.53 3.59
C PHE A 118 -2.47 -10.00 4.79
N PRO A 119 -2.83 -11.17 5.38
CA PRO A 119 -2.00 -11.85 6.36
C PRO A 119 -0.63 -12.21 5.81
N LEU A 120 0.37 -12.32 6.68
CA LEU A 120 1.75 -12.70 6.34
C LEU A 120 1.83 -13.92 5.41
N LYS A 121 1.05 -14.97 5.73
CA LYS A 121 0.98 -16.19 4.90
C LYS A 121 0.64 -15.90 3.44
N PHE A 122 -0.24 -14.93 3.19
CA PHE A 122 -0.66 -14.57 1.84
C PHE A 122 0.24 -13.51 1.23
N GLN A 123 0.90 -12.65 2.02
CA GLN A 123 1.94 -11.75 1.53
C GLN A 123 3.08 -12.54 0.87
N ALA A 124 3.43 -13.71 1.42
CA ALA A 124 4.43 -14.60 0.84
C ALA A 124 4.16 -14.98 -0.62
N ASN A 125 2.88 -15.08 -1.02
CA ASN A 125 2.52 -15.35 -2.42
C ASN A 125 2.86 -14.18 -3.36
N TYR A 126 2.71 -12.93 -2.86
CA TYR A 126 3.11 -11.74 -3.61
C TYR A 126 4.63 -11.63 -3.73
N VAL A 127 5.35 -11.97 -2.65
CA VAL A 127 6.81 -12.07 -2.66
C VAL A 127 7.26 -13.13 -3.67
N ASP A 128 6.66 -14.31 -3.63
CA ASP A 128 7.02 -15.43 -4.54
C ASP A 128 6.71 -15.11 -6.01
N LYS A 129 5.64 -14.36 -6.27
CA LYS A 129 5.28 -13.88 -7.61
C LYS A 129 6.31 -12.89 -8.16
N ALA A 130 6.80 -11.96 -7.32
CA ALA A 130 7.79 -10.95 -7.71
C ALA A 130 9.22 -11.49 -7.68
N TRP A 131 9.49 -12.47 -6.82
CA TRP A 131 10.79 -13.06 -6.57
C TRP A 131 10.63 -14.58 -6.40
N PRO A 132 10.64 -15.35 -7.50
CA PRO A 132 10.36 -16.78 -7.49
C PRO A 132 11.23 -17.57 -6.51
N GLY A 133 10.61 -18.42 -5.70
CA GLY A 133 11.26 -19.23 -4.68
C GLY A 133 11.49 -18.52 -3.34
N MET A 134 11.14 -17.23 -3.20
CA MET A 134 11.41 -16.45 -1.99
C MET A 134 10.22 -16.36 -1.02
N GLY A 135 9.05 -16.84 -1.37
CA GLY A 135 7.88 -16.83 -0.46
C GLY A 135 8.13 -17.61 0.84
N ALA A 136 8.67 -18.84 0.77
CA ALA A 136 8.99 -19.63 1.95
C ALA A 136 10.16 -19.05 2.76
N PRO A 137 11.30 -18.62 2.17
CA PRO A 137 12.33 -17.87 2.88
C PRO A 137 11.80 -16.60 3.57
N TYR A 138 10.88 -15.86 2.95
CA TYR A 138 10.25 -14.70 3.55
C TYR A 138 9.46 -15.03 4.83
N LEU A 139 8.66 -16.10 4.80
CA LEU A 139 7.95 -16.59 5.99
C LEU A 139 8.90 -17.00 7.11
N ALA A 140 9.97 -17.72 6.76
CA ALA A 140 10.98 -18.14 7.72
C ALA A 140 11.72 -16.95 8.36
N ALA A 141 12.09 -15.97 7.55
CA ALA A 141 12.74 -14.75 8.03
C ALA A 141 11.82 -13.88 8.89
N ALA A 142 10.52 -13.80 8.56
CA ALA A 142 9.53 -13.10 9.36
C ALA A 142 9.26 -13.79 10.72
N ALA A 143 9.59 -15.05 10.86
CA ALA A 143 9.47 -15.79 12.13
C ALA A 143 10.67 -15.57 13.07
N ASP A 144 11.75 -14.91 12.62
CA ASP A 144 12.95 -14.67 13.43
C ASP A 144 12.62 -13.68 14.58
N PRO A 145 12.80 -14.10 15.86
CA PRO A 145 12.53 -13.24 17.01
C PRO A 145 13.50 -12.06 17.13
N SER A 146 14.64 -12.09 16.44
CA SER A 146 15.66 -11.02 16.49
C SER A 146 15.13 -9.65 16.00
N TRP A 147 14.06 -9.63 15.22
CA TRP A 147 13.41 -8.39 14.80
C TRP A 147 12.94 -7.53 15.97
N SER A 148 12.44 -8.15 17.07
CA SER A 148 11.99 -7.44 18.26
C SER A 148 13.09 -6.65 18.96
N ALA A 149 14.35 -7.04 18.77
CA ALA A 149 15.50 -6.29 19.33
C ALA A 149 15.89 -5.06 18.49
N LYS A 150 15.36 -4.94 17.25
CA LYS A 150 15.68 -3.86 16.32
C LYS A 150 14.63 -2.77 16.27
N TYR A 151 13.39 -3.08 16.68
CA TYR A 151 12.25 -2.18 16.55
C TYR A 151 11.46 -2.12 17.86
N ASP A 152 11.55 -1.01 18.57
CA ASP A 152 10.93 -0.80 19.90
C ASP A 152 9.40 -1.00 19.87
N PHE A 153 8.75 -0.68 18.77
CA PHE A 153 7.31 -0.86 18.62
C PHE A 153 6.87 -2.34 18.62
N LEU A 154 7.78 -3.27 18.44
CA LEU A 154 7.49 -4.70 18.57
C LEU A 154 7.52 -5.17 20.04
N GLY A 155 8.00 -4.35 20.97
CA GLY A 155 8.14 -4.72 22.38
C GLY A 155 6.82 -4.94 23.14
N SER A 156 5.68 -4.43 22.63
CA SER A 156 4.37 -4.66 23.24
C SER A 156 3.73 -6.00 22.85
N ARG A 157 4.36 -6.74 21.94
CA ARG A 157 3.84 -8.02 21.45
C ARG A 157 4.02 -9.12 22.49
N PRO A 158 3.06 -10.07 22.60
CA PRO A 158 3.27 -11.27 23.38
C PRO A 158 4.49 -12.06 22.89
N ALA A 159 5.29 -12.56 23.80
CA ALA A 159 6.49 -13.34 23.45
C ALA A 159 6.18 -14.61 22.63
N ASN A 160 4.95 -15.12 22.75
CA ASN A 160 4.45 -16.27 22.00
C ASN A 160 3.59 -15.90 20.79
N ALA A 161 3.64 -14.63 20.35
CA ALA A 161 2.93 -14.20 19.14
C ALA A 161 3.38 -15.03 17.93
N ASN A 162 2.42 -15.62 17.21
CA ASN A 162 2.70 -16.47 16.07
C ASN A 162 1.65 -16.22 14.96
N PRO A 163 2.05 -15.71 13.80
CA PRO A 163 3.41 -15.30 13.42
C PRO A 163 3.91 -14.04 14.15
N PRO A 164 5.22 -13.93 14.44
CA PRO A 164 5.76 -12.82 15.23
C PRO A 164 5.57 -11.44 14.62
N LEU A 165 5.58 -11.30 13.28
CA LEU A 165 5.49 -10.02 12.57
C LEU A 165 4.11 -9.76 11.95
N GLU A 166 3.09 -10.61 12.20
CA GLU A 166 1.74 -10.37 11.70
C GLU A 166 1.22 -9.01 12.19
N GLY A 167 0.71 -8.21 11.27
CA GLY A 167 0.20 -6.86 11.54
C GLY A 167 1.23 -5.73 11.39
N TYR A 168 2.53 -6.05 11.34
CA TYR A 168 3.61 -5.06 11.33
C TYR A 168 4.38 -4.97 10.00
N LEU A 169 4.17 -5.92 9.09
CA LEU A 169 4.79 -5.91 7.77
C LEU A 169 3.98 -5.00 6.84
N PHE A 170 4.30 -3.70 6.90
CA PHE A 170 3.49 -2.66 6.27
C PHE A 170 3.29 -2.91 4.78
N PRO A 171 2.05 -2.80 4.29
CA PRO A 171 1.72 -2.95 2.87
C PRO A 171 2.18 -1.72 2.07
N ASP A 172 2.93 -1.95 1.00
CA ASP A 172 3.40 -0.91 0.08
C ASP A 172 4.03 -1.58 -1.16
N THR A 173 4.59 -0.79 -2.04
CA THR A 173 5.45 -1.26 -3.11
C THR A 173 6.91 -1.02 -2.76
N TYR A 174 7.67 -2.09 -2.67
CA TYR A 174 9.06 -2.09 -2.22
C TYR A 174 10.03 -2.31 -3.38
N LEU A 175 11.14 -1.60 -3.31
CA LEU A 175 12.30 -1.77 -4.16
C LEU A 175 13.33 -2.56 -3.37
N VAL A 176 13.50 -3.80 -3.74
CA VAL A 176 14.36 -4.73 -3.00
C VAL A 176 15.65 -4.98 -3.77
N ASP A 177 16.78 -4.71 -3.14
CA ASP A 177 18.07 -5.21 -3.62
C ASP A 177 18.11 -6.73 -3.41
N PRO A 178 18.23 -7.56 -4.47
CA PRO A 178 18.33 -9.01 -4.33
C PRO A 178 19.46 -9.45 -3.42
N ASN A 179 20.56 -8.69 -3.35
CA ASN A 179 21.70 -9.00 -2.50
C ASN A 179 21.39 -8.81 -0.99
N ALA A 180 20.41 -7.95 -0.66
CA ALA A 180 19.94 -7.80 0.72
C ALA A 180 19.02 -8.96 1.17
N GLY A 181 18.58 -9.79 0.23
CA GLY A 181 17.71 -10.92 0.50
C GLY A 181 16.32 -10.51 1.04
N VAL A 182 15.55 -11.49 1.46
CA VAL A 182 14.20 -11.27 2.04
C VAL A 182 14.24 -10.47 3.34
N ASN A 183 15.36 -10.49 4.07
CA ASN A 183 15.56 -9.66 5.25
C ASN A 183 15.57 -8.16 4.91
N GLY A 184 16.09 -7.80 3.73
CA GLY A 184 16.03 -6.43 3.22
C GLY A 184 14.59 -5.97 3.01
N LEU A 185 13.73 -6.81 2.43
CA LEU A 185 12.31 -6.52 2.26
C LEU A 185 11.60 -6.37 3.62
N ILE A 186 11.79 -7.31 4.54
CA ILE A 186 11.20 -7.26 5.90
C ILE A 186 11.64 -5.98 6.63
N GLY A 187 12.93 -5.64 6.53
CA GLY A 187 13.44 -4.40 7.12
C GLY A 187 12.74 -3.16 6.55
N GLN A 188 12.57 -3.07 5.22
CA GLN A 188 11.85 -1.97 4.57
C GLN A 188 10.38 -1.89 5.02
N GLN A 189 9.70 -3.03 5.18
CA GLN A 189 8.31 -3.08 5.66
C GLN A 189 8.18 -2.57 7.10
N LEU A 190 9.09 -2.99 7.98
CA LEU A 190 9.13 -2.53 9.37
C LEU A 190 9.53 -1.06 9.48
N ASP A 191 10.50 -0.60 8.68
CA ASP A 191 10.87 0.82 8.59
C ASP A 191 9.68 1.68 8.14
N GLN A 192 8.90 1.19 7.17
CA GLN A 192 7.72 1.89 6.67
C GLN A 192 6.62 1.92 7.73
N PHE A 193 6.41 0.84 8.47
CA PHE A 193 5.52 0.81 9.63
C PHE A 193 5.94 1.87 10.67
N GLY A 194 7.23 1.97 11.01
CA GLY A 194 7.76 2.96 11.93
C GLY A 194 7.59 4.41 11.45
N LYS A 195 7.63 4.66 10.13
CA LYS A 195 7.35 5.99 9.56
C LYS A 195 5.88 6.38 9.67
N VAL A 196 4.97 5.41 9.64
CA VAL A 196 3.54 5.63 9.83
C VAL A 196 3.21 5.79 11.32
N MET A 197 3.74 4.89 12.14
CA MET A 197 3.56 4.87 13.60
C MET A 197 4.66 5.67 14.29
N THR A 198 4.63 6.99 14.06
CA THR A 198 5.65 7.92 14.61
C THR A 198 5.71 7.89 16.14
N PRO A 199 6.83 8.30 16.78
CA PRO A 199 6.94 8.39 18.23
C PRO A 199 5.82 9.23 18.87
N ASP A 200 5.41 10.32 18.24
CA ASP A 200 4.29 11.16 18.71
C ASP A 200 2.96 10.39 18.67
N LEU A 201 2.74 9.60 17.64
CA LEU A 201 1.54 8.78 17.54
C LEU A 201 1.54 7.66 18.59
N LEU A 202 2.69 7.04 18.84
CA LEU A 202 2.87 6.04 19.90
C LEU A 202 2.60 6.64 21.30
N ALA A 203 3.06 7.87 21.54
CA ALA A 203 2.77 8.58 22.78
C ALA A 203 1.27 8.89 22.93
N GLN A 204 0.57 9.22 21.82
CA GLN A 204 -0.89 9.41 21.83
C GLN A 204 -1.62 8.11 22.16
N ILE A 205 -1.18 6.96 21.63
CA ILE A 205 -1.79 5.65 21.90
C ILE A 205 -1.82 5.34 23.38
N ALA A 206 -0.73 5.63 24.10
CA ALA A 206 -0.60 5.39 25.53
C ALA A 206 -1.50 6.29 26.41
N GLN A 207 -2.17 7.29 25.81
CA GLN A 207 -3.05 8.19 26.53
C GLN A 207 -4.53 7.86 26.25
N ALA A 208 -5.36 7.87 27.30
CA ALA A 208 -6.81 7.75 27.13
C ALA A 208 -7.38 9.01 26.46
N THR A 209 -8.36 8.83 25.59
CA THR A 209 -9.16 9.90 24.98
C THR A 209 -10.64 9.71 25.29
N PRO A 210 -11.52 10.70 25.05
CA PRO A 210 -12.96 10.51 25.21
C PRO A 210 -13.57 9.42 24.31
N ALA A 211 -12.83 8.96 23.28
CA ALA A 211 -13.28 7.99 22.29
C ALA A 211 -12.63 6.60 22.48
N ARG A 212 -11.51 6.50 23.19
CA ARG A 212 -10.84 5.23 23.47
C ARG A 212 -10.04 5.28 24.78
N PRO A 213 -9.83 4.13 25.46
CA PRO A 213 -8.90 4.03 26.60
C PRO A 213 -7.44 4.22 26.16
N ALA A 214 -6.51 4.25 27.12
CA ALA A 214 -5.09 4.06 26.85
C ALA A 214 -4.87 2.64 26.29
N GLU A 215 -4.06 2.54 25.24
CA GLU A 215 -3.85 1.29 24.52
C GLU A 215 -2.35 0.98 24.37
N THR A 216 -2.05 -0.25 24.00
CA THR A 216 -0.74 -0.65 23.51
C THR A 216 -0.74 -0.56 21.97
N ILE A 217 0.44 -0.50 21.39
CA ILE A 217 0.55 -0.57 19.92
C ILE A 217 -0.02 -1.90 19.38
N GLU A 218 0.16 -3.01 20.10
CA GLU A 218 -0.41 -4.31 19.73
C GLU A 218 -1.93 -4.27 19.65
N SER A 219 -2.61 -3.66 20.66
CA SER A 219 -4.07 -3.52 20.65
C SER A 219 -4.55 -2.72 19.42
N ILE A 220 -3.84 -1.63 19.10
CA ILE A 220 -4.15 -0.79 17.93
C ILE A 220 -3.98 -1.59 16.64
N VAL A 221 -2.89 -2.34 16.51
CA VAL A 221 -2.62 -3.14 15.29
C VAL A 221 -3.66 -4.26 15.14
N ILE A 222 -4.05 -4.92 16.24
CA ILE A 222 -5.14 -5.90 16.21
C ILE A 222 -6.43 -5.27 15.71
N LEU A 223 -6.86 -4.16 16.30
CA LEU A 223 -8.08 -3.45 15.89
C LEU A 223 -8.01 -2.98 14.44
N ALA A 224 -6.89 -2.36 14.05
CA ALA A 224 -6.69 -1.91 12.68
C ALA A 224 -6.71 -3.06 11.65
N SER A 225 -6.14 -4.21 12.00
CA SER A 225 -6.16 -5.39 11.13
C SER A 225 -7.58 -5.94 10.90
N MET A 226 -8.46 -5.80 11.88
CA MET A 226 -9.87 -6.15 11.76
C MET A 226 -10.63 -5.10 10.93
N VAL A 227 -10.42 -3.81 11.22
CA VAL A 227 -11.02 -2.70 10.45
C VAL A 227 -10.64 -2.79 8.98
N GLU A 228 -9.38 -3.12 8.67
CA GLU A 228 -8.90 -3.30 7.29
C GLU A 228 -9.67 -4.37 6.52
N ARG A 229 -10.11 -5.42 7.23
CA ARG A 229 -10.83 -6.55 6.63
C ARG A 229 -12.35 -6.33 6.53
N GLU A 230 -12.90 -5.41 7.32
CA GLU A 230 -14.35 -5.18 7.45
C GLU A 230 -14.82 -3.91 6.72
N ALA A 231 -14.01 -2.84 6.77
CA ALA A 231 -14.41 -1.56 6.21
C ALA A 231 -14.13 -1.49 4.70
N ASN A 232 -15.17 -1.50 3.90
CA ASN A 232 -15.07 -1.40 2.45
C ASN A 232 -14.69 0.00 1.95
N ARG A 233 -14.84 1.04 2.79
CA ARG A 233 -14.61 2.45 2.44
C ARG A 233 -13.85 3.15 3.54
N ASP A 234 -12.88 3.99 3.16
CA ASP A 234 -12.04 4.74 4.09
C ASP A 234 -12.83 5.59 5.11
N PRO A 235 -13.91 6.33 4.73
CA PRO A 235 -14.68 7.12 5.68
C PRO A 235 -15.34 6.31 6.81
N ASP A 236 -15.59 5.01 6.59
CA ASP A 236 -16.28 4.16 7.55
C ASP A 236 -15.33 3.56 8.60
N ARG A 237 -14.02 3.49 8.32
CA ARG A 237 -12.99 2.86 9.17
C ARG A 237 -13.00 3.38 10.61
N GLY A 238 -13.13 4.69 10.78
CA GLY A 238 -13.19 5.32 12.10
C GLY A 238 -14.41 4.89 12.90
N ASN A 239 -15.59 4.86 12.27
CA ASN A 239 -16.82 4.44 12.91
C ASN A 239 -16.81 2.94 13.26
N VAL A 240 -16.27 2.09 12.39
CA VAL A 240 -16.09 0.64 12.67
C VAL A 240 -15.16 0.47 13.87
N CYS A 241 -14.03 1.17 13.93
CA CYS A 241 -13.13 1.10 15.08
C CYS A 241 -13.80 1.62 16.36
N SER A 242 -14.62 2.67 16.28
CA SER A 242 -15.42 3.16 17.40
C SER A 242 -16.42 2.12 17.92
N VAL A 243 -17.07 1.35 17.02
CA VAL A 243 -17.93 0.20 17.42
C VAL A 243 -17.13 -0.82 18.23
N TYR A 244 -15.91 -1.15 17.82
CA TYR A 244 -15.09 -2.11 18.54
C TYR A 244 -14.74 -1.59 19.95
N TYR A 245 -14.31 -0.33 20.10
CA TYR A 245 -14.07 0.24 21.41
C TYR A 245 -15.32 0.27 22.30
N ASN A 246 -16.48 0.62 21.74
CA ASN A 246 -17.74 0.64 22.47
C ASN A 246 -18.17 -0.75 22.93
N ARG A 247 -17.93 -1.79 22.12
CA ARG A 247 -18.20 -3.19 22.49
C ARG A 247 -17.22 -3.67 23.55
N LEU A 248 -15.92 -3.44 23.39
CA LEU A 248 -14.89 -3.82 24.35
C LEU A 248 -15.18 -3.22 25.73
N ALA A 249 -15.51 -1.91 25.78
CA ALA A 249 -15.84 -1.22 27.04
C ALA A 249 -17.06 -1.80 27.76
N ARG A 250 -17.94 -2.53 27.05
CA ARG A 250 -19.16 -3.16 27.59
C ARG A 250 -19.04 -4.67 27.73
N GLY A 251 -17.89 -5.26 27.44
CA GLY A 251 -17.70 -6.71 27.45
C GLY A 251 -18.53 -7.45 26.37
N ILE A 252 -18.97 -6.75 25.31
CA ILE A 252 -19.73 -7.34 24.20
C ILE A 252 -18.72 -8.00 23.24
N PRO A 253 -18.96 -9.27 22.83
CA PRO A 253 -18.17 -9.94 21.81
C PRO A 253 -18.06 -9.11 20.52
N LEU A 254 -16.89 -9.07 19.90
CA LEU A 254 -16.67 -8.22 18.70
C LEU A 254 -17.42 -8.77 17.47
N GLY A 255 -17.53 -10.09 17.33
CA GLY A 255 -18.35 -10.74 16.30
C GLY A 255 -17.82 -10.56 14.87
N VAL A 256 -16.52 -10.44 14.71
CA VAL A 256 -15.84 -10.20 13.42
C VAL A 256 -15.51 -11.54 12.76
N ASP A 257 -16.15 -11.84 11.62
CA ASP A 257 -15.99 -13.12 10.93
C ASP A 257 -14.57 -13.28 10.33
N ALA A 258 -13.94 -12.21 9.93
CA ALA A 258 -12.57 -12.21 9.45
C ALA A 258 -11.57 -12.77 10.48
N THR A 259 -11.82 -12.64 11.79
CA THR A 259 -10.98 -13.24 12.83
C THR A 259 -11.07 -14.77 12.82
N LEU A 260 -12.26 -15.31 12.64
CA LEU A 260 -12.48 -16.76 12.53
C LEU A 260 -11.84 -17.30 11.26
N LEU A 261 -12.04 -16.62 10.12
CA LEU A 261 -11.42 -17.00 8.84
C LEU A 261 -9.90 -17.05 8.92
N TYR A 262 -9.29 -16.06 9.58
CA TYR A 262 -7.85 -16.06 9.85
C TYR A 262 -7.42 -17.30 10.66
N GLY A 263 -8.13 -17.61 11.74
CA GLY A 263 -7.90 -18.80 12.56
C GLY A 263 -8.03 -20.11 11.79
N LEU A 264 -8.89 -20.14 10.75
CA LEU A 264 -9.06 -21.26 9.82
C LEU A 264 -7.99 -21.26 8.69
N GLY A 265 -7.12 -20.26 8.64
CA GLY A 265 -6.03 -20.16 7.66
C GLY A 265 -6.46 -19.79 6.24
N ARG A 266 -7.63 -19.15 6.08
CA ARG A 266 -8.21 -18.72 4.79
C ARG A 266 -8.80 -17.30 4.87
N LEU A 267 -9.11 -16.70 3.74
CA LEU A 267 -9.71 -15.36 3.63
C LEU A 267 -11.17 -15.42 3.15
N THR A 268 -11.53 -16.44 2.42
CA THR A 268 -12.83 -16.72 1.80
C THR A 268 -13.00 -18.23 1.69
N PRO A 269 -14.21 -18.76 1.47
CA PRO A 269 -15.51 -18.09 1.55
C PRO A 269 -15.90 -17.73 2.98
N GLU A 270 -17.05 -17.05 3.15
CA GLU A 270 -17.63 -16.75 4.46
C GLU A 270 -17.73 -18.00 5.36
N PRO A 271 -17.68 -17.82 6.69
CA PRO A 271 -17.78 -18.95 7.61
C PRO A 271 -19.12 -19.66 7.49
N THR A 272 -19.09 -20.98 7.47
CA THR A 272 -20.28 -21.81 7.55
C THR A 272 -20.88 -21.79 8.96
N TYR A 273 -22.18 -22.14 9.09
CA TYR A 273 -22.83 -22.18 10.41
C TYR A 273 -22.09 -23.09 11.43
N PRO A 274 -21.61 -24.30 11.08
CA PRO A 274 -20.78 -25.09 11.98
C PRO A 274 -19.47 -24.40 12.40
N GLU A 275 -18.82 -23.68 11.49
CA GLU A 275 -17.58 -22.93 11.80
C GLU A 275 -17.86 -21.78 12.77
N LEU A 276 -18.99 -21.06 12.60
CA LEU A 276 -19.41 -20.02 13.54
C LEU A 276 -19.66 -20.58 14.97
N GLN A 277 -19.88 -21.88 15.11
CA GLN A 277 -20.04 -22.55 16.40
C GLN A 277 -18.73 -23.04 17.02
N MET A 278 -17.60 -22.97 16.30
CA MET A 278 -16.31 -23.44 16.81
C MET A 278 -15.84 -22.65 18.03
N ASN A 279 -15.37 -23.38 19.04
CA ASN A 279 -14.76 -22.79 20.22
C ASN A 279 -13.24 -22.64 20.01
N THR A 280 -12.86 -21.56 19.33
CA THR A 280 -11.46 -21.19 19.09
C THR A 280 -11.21 -19.76 19.55
N PRO A 281 -10.01 -19.42 20.05
CA PRO A 281 -9.68 -18.06 20.47
C PRO A 281 -9.87 -16.99 19.37
N TRP A 282 -9.86 -17.41 18.11
CA TRP A 282 -10.12 -16.56 16.95
C TRP A 282 -11.60 -16.29 16.69
N ASN A 283 -12.52 -16.98 17.39
CA ASN A 283 -13.94 -16.75 17.22
C ASN A 283 -14.42 -15.64 18.16
N THR A 284 -14.32 -14.41 17.71
CA THR A 284 -14.75 -13.22 18.47
C THR A 284 -16.27 -13.09 18.63
N ARG A 285 -17.07 -14.03 18.11
CA ARG A 285 -18.51 -14.17 18.46
C ARG A 285 -18.70 -14.89 19.78
N LYS A 286 -17.76 -15.76 20.17
CA LYS A 286 -17.83 -16.60 21.39
C LYS A 286 -16.93 -16.11 22.51
N HIS A 287 -15.85 -15.42 22.16
CA HIS A 287 -14.89 -14.88 23.10
C HIS A 287 -14.94 -13.35 23.10
N ALA A 288 -15.26 -12.76 24.26
CA ALA A 288 -15.19 -11.32 24.44
C ALA A 288 -13.73 -10.86 24.53
N GLY A 289 -13.48 -9.62 24.14
CA GLY A 289 -12.13 -9.05 24.09
C GLY A 289 -11.52 -9.13 22.69
N LEU A 290 -10.22 -8.79 22.62
CA LEU A 290 -9.45 -8.85 21.38
C LEU A 290 -9.11 -10.31 21.03
N PRO A 291 -8.97 -10.65 19.73
CA PRO A 291 -8.40 -11.93 19.32
C PRO A 291 -6.94 -12.05 19.76
N PRO A 292 -6.32 -13.24 19.65
CA PRO A 292 -4.94 -13.48 20.12
C PRO A 292 -3.85 -12.61 19.47
N GLY A 293 -4.15 -12.01 18.31
CA GLY A 293 -3.22 -11.17 17.57
C GLY A 293 -3.86 -10.55 16.33
N PRO A 294 -3.09 -9.79 15.54
CA PRO A 294 -3.55 -9.22 14.27
C PRO A 294 -3.93 -10.32 13.27
N ILE A 295 -4.90 -10.04 12.42
CA ILE A 295 -5.42 -10.98 11.40
C ILE A 295 -5.02 -10.61 9.97
N SER A 296 -4.30 -9.52 9.82
CA SER A 296 -3.76 -9.02 8.54
C SER A 296 -2.76 -7.91 8.80
N ASN A 297 -2.07 -7.47 7.76
CA ASN A 297 -1.21 -6.29 7.82
C ASN A 297 -2.01 -5.08 7.31
N PRO A 298 -2.40 -4.16 8.22
CA PRO A 298 -3.25 -3.03 7.88
C PRO A 298 -2.49 -1.91 7.19
N GLY A 299 -3.17 -1.16 6.33
CA GLY A 299 -2.70 0.08 5.75
C GLY A 299 -2.77 1.26 6.73
N LYS A 300 -2.21 2.40 6.29
CA LYS A 300 -2.17 3.63 7.09
C LYS A 300 -3.55 4.11 7.53
N ALA A 301 -4.55 4.03 6.64
CA ALA A 301 -5.90 4.52 6.93
C ALA A 301 -6.54 3.77 8.11
N ALA A 302 -6.42 2.44 8.15
CA ALA A 302 -6.96 1.62 9.22
C ALA A 302 -6.23 1.84 10.55
N LEU A 303 -4.89 1.96 10.53
CA LEU A 303 -4.10 2.29 11.71
C LEU A 303 -4.54 3.62 12.33
N LEU A 304 -4.57 4.70 11.54
CA LEU A 304 -4.96 6.02 12.01
C LEU A 304 -6.41 6.09 12.49
N ALA A 305 -7.32 5.35 11.86
CA ALA A 305 -8.72 5.26 12.26
C ALA A 305 -8.88 4.66 13.67
N CYS A 306 -8.02 3.72 14.05
CA CYS A 306 -8.06 3.12 15.40
C CYS A 306 -7.25 3.91 16.45
N VAL A 307 -6.25 4.68 16.04
CA VAL A 307 -5.57 5.61 16.96
C VAL A 307 -6.49 6.77 17.32
N ASN A 308 -7.21 7.34 16.37
CA ASN A 308 -8.07 8.50 16.53
C ASN A 308 -9.51 8.23 16.07
N PRO A 309 -10.23 7.28 16.71
CA PRO A 309 -11.60 6.99 16.34
C PRO A 309 -12.51 8.17 16.71
N PRO A 310 -13.62 8.40 15.99
CA PRO A 310 -14.63 9.34 16.43
C PRO A 310 -15.31 8.85 17.70
N LYS A 311 -15.73 9.77 18.56
CA LYS A 311 -16.55 9.44 19.72
C LYS A 311 -17.99 9.21 19.29
N THR A 312 -18.43 7.96 19.29
CA THR A 312 -19.81 7.57 18.95
C THR A 312 -20.45 6.72 20.05
N ALA A 313 -21.73 6.40 19.87
CA ALA A 313 -22.43 5.41 20.71
C ALA A 313 -22.75 4.12 19.92
N TYR A 314 -22.21 3.96 18.71
CA TYR A 314 -22.51 2.84 17.85
C TYR A 314 -22.03 1.51 18.44
N LEU A 315 -22.86 0.48 18.30
CA LEU A 315 -22.60 -0.89 18.76
C LEU A 315 -22.72 -1.93 17.64
N PHE A 316 -23.36 -1.55 16.53
CA PHE A 316 -23.64 -2.40 15.40
C PHE A 316 -23.34 -1.67 14.10
N TYR A 317 -22.94 -2.41 13.09
CA TYR A 317 -22.84 -1.92 11.71
C TYR A 317 -23.14 -3.07 10.74
N PHE A 318 -23.59 -2.70 9.56
CA PHE A 318 -23.72 -3.60 8.42
C PHE A 318 -23.59 -2.78 7.13
N THR A 319 -23.18 -3.44 6.06
CA THR A 319 -23.14 -2.83 4.72
C THR A 319 -24.37 -3.31 3.93
N ASP A 320 -25.13 -2.38 3.39
CA ASP A 320 -26.30 -2.68 2.57
C ASP A 320 -25.92 -3.14 1.15
N ARG A 321 -26.92 -3.55 0.34
CA ARG A 321 -26.72 -4.01 -1.04
C ARG A 321 -26.16 -2.94 -1.98
N ASN A 322 -26.23 -1.66 -1.61
CA ASN A 322 -25.69 -0.54 -2.37
C ASN A 322 -24.25 -0.17 -1.95
N GLY A 323 -23.69 -0.90 -0.98
CA GLY A 323 -22.34 -0.64 -0.44
C GLY A 323 -22.30 0.51 0.57
N THR A 324 -23.46 0.92 1.14
CA THR A 324 -23.51 1.93 2.20
C THR A 324 -23.43 1.23 3.56
N THR A 325 -22.54 1.71 4.43
CA THR A 325 -22.44 1.21 5.80
C THR A 325 -23.38 1.97 6.72
N HIS A 326 -24.24 1.24 7.43
CA HIS A 326 -25.18 1.73 8.43
C HIS A 326 -24.62 1.44 9.82
N PHE A 327 -24.79 2.38 10.75
CA PHE A 327 -24.28 2.28 12.12
C PHE A 327 -25.40 2.50 13.12
N GLU A 328 -25.57 1.53 14.04
CA GLU A 328 -26.67 1.53 14.99
C GLU A 328 -26.19 1.43 16.44
N THR A 329 -26.97 2.02 17.35
CA THR A 329 -26.66 2.05 18.79
C THR A 329 -27.29 0.93 19.59
N ASN A 330 -28.28 0.23 19.04
CA ASN A 330 -29.00 -0.87 19.67
C ASN A 330 -29.45 -1.93 18.67
N GLN A 331 -29.78 -3.11 19.18
CA GLN A 331 -30.17 -4.27 18.37
C GLN A 331 -31.47 -4.04 17.61
N GLN A 332 -32.44 -3.36 18.21
CA GLN A 332 -33.76 -3.16 17.58
C GLN A 332 -33.68 -2.34 16.29
N ASP A 333 -32.90 -1.25 16.32
CA ASP A 333 -32.66 -0.41 15.15
C ASP A 333 -31.86 -1.18 14.09
N PHE A 334 -30.84 -1.93 14.52
CA PHE A 334 -30.05 -2.78 13.63
C PHE A 334 -30.90 -3.80 12.88
N ASP A 335 -31.77 -4.57 13.59
CA ASP A 335 -32.64 -5.57 12.98
C ASP A 335 -33.66 -4.94 12.01
N ARG A 336 -34.23 -3.78 12.39
CA ARG A 336 -35.15 -3.02 11.55
C ARG A 336 -34.46 -2.57 10.24
N ASP A 337 -33.24 -2.06 10.35
CA ASP A 337 -32.55 -1.47 9.20
C ASP A 337 -31.97 -2.56 8.28
N ILE A 338 -31.57 -3.71 8.81
CA ILE A 338 -31.29 -4.91 7.99
C ILE A 338 -32.50 -5.32 7.16
N GLN A 339 -33.70 -5.35 7.77
CA GLN A 339 -34.93 -5.69 7.04
C GLN A 339 -35.26 -4.67 5.95
N LYS A 340 -35.00 -3.39 6.22
CA LYS A 340 -35.29 -2.28 5.30
C LYS A 340 -34.34 -2.20 4.12
N TYR A 341 -33.05 -2.33 4.35
CA TYR A 341 -32.02 -2.07 3.35
C TYR A 341 -31.40 -3.35 2.76
N GLY A 342 -31.54 -4.47 3.47
CA GLY A 342 -30.86 -5.72 3.16
C GLY A 342 -29.36 -5.66 3.45
N VAL A 343 -28.70 -6.83 3.42
CA VAL A 343 -27.24 -6.93 3.63
C VAL A 343 -26.54 -7.22 2.32
N SER A 344 -25.33 -6.70 2.17
CA SER A 344 -24.41 -7.05 1.09
C SER A 344 -23.90 -8.47 1.32
N GLY A 345 -23.97 -9.34 0.30
CA GLY A 345 -23.31 -10.65 0.34
C GLY A 345 -24.07 -11.78 1.06
N SER A 346 -25.38 -11.68 1.30
CA SER A 346 -26.22 -12.80 1.75
C SER A 346 -26.74 -13.67 0.61
#